data_ce6ad5c557b6c24075d3b63c825bce46
#
_entry.id   ce6ad5c557b6c24075d3b63c825bce46
#
_cell.length_a   1.000
_cell.length_b   1.000
_cell.length_c   1.000
_cell.angle_alpha   90.00
_cell.angle_beta   90.00
_cell.angle_gamma   90.00
#
_symmetry.space_group_name_H-M   'P 1'
#
loop_
_entity.id
_entity.type
_entity.pdbx_description
1 polymer ?
#
loop_
_entity_poly.entity_id
_entity_poly.type
_entity_poly.pdbx_seq_one_letter_code
_entity_poly.pdbx_strand_id
1 'polypeptide(L)'
;MSSGGGFRQQVPRLSPVSYGVLCMGSTKDSRETIVAVRSALSSPRLQTFERATVFLGEESSPGLELYAWNARVSAALLVPLHVCEVIVRNAVSDVLEAMYGPRWPWSAGFERSLPVSNRGYCPRMDIQKSRQYATSAGKVIPELKFVFWQRLFTSRYDLRLWDGHLRRVLPGLDASTPVGQLRQRIYEDIEQIRGLRNRIAHHEPIFKRDLSDDFSKMMRLVEARCKVTTAWMMRNQTATEVLGERGYM
;
A
#
# COMPACT_ATOMS: atom_id res chain seq x y z
N MET A 1 -16.40 -52.11 -18.89
CA MET A 1 -16.29 -51.17 -20.02
C MET A 1 -17.10 -49.94 -19.67
N SER A 2 -16.46 -48.86 -19.24
CA SER A 2 -17.08 -47.54 -19.19
C SER A 2 -15.96 -46.50 -19.11
N SER A 3 -15.78 -45.78 -20.19
CA SER A 3 -14.76 -44.78 -20.44
C SER A 3 -15.16 -43.46 -19.80
N GLY A 4 -14.39 -43.01 -18.82
CA GLY A 4 -14.48 -41.65 -18.25
C GLY A 4 -13.71 -40.65 -19.08
N GLY A 5 -14.40 -39.84 -19.88
CA GLY A 5 -13.84 -38.74 -20.63
C GLY A 5 -13.59 -37.55 -19.70
N GLY A 6 -12.32 -37.26 -19.38
CA GLY A 6 -11.93 -36.06 -18.67
C GLY A 6 -11.96 -34.84 -19.58
N PHE A 7 -12.85 -33.89 -19.32
CA PHE A 7 -12.86 -32.57 -19.95
C PHE A 7 -11.67 -31.75 -19.39
N ARG A 8 -10.57 -31.67 -20.14
CA ARG A 8 -9.55 -30.65 -19.92
C ARG A 8 -10.05 -29.33 -20.48
N GLN A 9 -10.44 -28.41 -19.61
CA GLN A 9 -10.62 -27.02 -20.02
C GLN A 9 -9.24 -26.45 -20.44
N GLN A 10 -9.10 -26.22 -21.74
CA GLN A 10 -7.98 -25.43 -22.26
C GLN A 10 -8.17 -23.98 -21.83
N VAL A 11 -7.29 -23.49 -20.93
CA VAL A 11 -7.13 -22.07 -20.65
C VAL A 11 -6.57 -21.41 -21.92
N PRO A 12 -7.24 -20.39 -22.50
CA PRO A 12 -6.71 -19.70 -23.67
C PRO A 12 -5.34 -19.09 -23.31
N ARG A 13 -4.30 -19.43 -24.07
CA ARG A 13 -3.04 -18.70 -24.02
C ARG A 13 -3.27 -17.30 -24.55
N LEU A 14 -3.25 -16.31 -23.66
CA LEU A 14 -3.14 -14.92 -24.06
C LEU A 14 -1.82 -14.77 -24.81
N SER A 15 -1.90 -14.42 -26.08
CA SER A 15 -0.74 -14.00 -26.87
C SER A 15 -0.06 -12.85 -26.15
N PRO A 16 1.30 -12.79 -26.11
CA PRO A 16 1.97 -11.62 -25.56
C PRO A 16 1.54 -10.41 -26.40
N VAL A 17 0.73 -9.54 -25.80
CA VAL A 17 0.47 -8.22 -26.34
C VAL A 17 1.82 -7.54 -26.34
N SER A 18 2.41 -7.36 -27.53
CA SER A 18 3.59 -6.56 -27.72
C SER A 18 3.18 -5.12 -27.38
N TYR A 19 3.38 -4.73 -26.14
CA TYR A 19 3.40 -3.31 -25.80
C TYR A 19 4.65 -2.75 -26.47
N GLY A 20 4.47 -2.23 -27.66
CA GLY A 20 5.46 -1.34 -28.24
C GLY A 20 5.70 -0.26 -27.18
N VAL A 21 6.95 -0.18 -26.70
CA VAL A 21 7.42 0.98 -25.98
C VAL A 21 7.28 2.12 -26.96
N LEU A 22 6.12 2.82 -26.91
CA LEU A 22 5.99 4.14 -27.47
C LEU A 22 7.02 4.96 -26.69
N CYS A 23 8.18 5.18 -27.34
CA CYS A 23 9.02 6.33 -27.03
C CYS A 23 8.10 7.54 -27.12
N MET A 24 7.63 8.01 -25.97
CA MET A 24 6.90 9.25 -25.87
C MET A 24 7.88 10.39 -26.16
N GLY A 25 8.17 10.60 -27.42
CA GLY A 25 8.50 11.95 -27.88
C GLY A 25 7.35 12.83 -27.41
N SER A 26 7.66 13.92 -26.74
CA SER A 26 6.71 14.93 -26.25
C SER A 26 5.85 15.45 -27.42
N THR A 27 4.77 14.72 -27.75
CA THR A 27 3.70 15.26 -28.57
C THR A 27 2.87 16.10 -27.63
N LYS A 28 3.00 17.43 -27.72
CA LYS A 28 2.09 18.35 -27.05
C LYS A 28 0.65 17.94 -27.40
N ASP A 29 -0.20 17.79 -26.39
CA ASP A 29 -1.61 17.54 -26.62
C ASP A 29 -2.21 18.67 -27.48
N SER A 30 -3.07 18.30 -28.45
CA SER A 30 -3.77 19.29 -29.22
C SER A 30 -4.70 20.11 -28.33
N ARG A 31 -4.99 21.37 -28.71
CA ARG A 31 -5.95 22.22 -27.98
C ARG A 31 -7.30 21.51 -27.76
N GLU A 32 -7.75 20.77 -28.77
CA GLU A 32 -8.99 19.99 -28.72
C GLU A 32 -8.91 18.88 -27.63
N THR A 33 -7.81 18.14 -27.56
CA THR A 33 -7.55 17.13 -26.53
C THR A 33 -7.59 17.75 -25.13
N ILE A 34 -6.92 18.89 -24.94
CA ILE A 34 -6.88 19.59 -23.65
C ILE A 34 -8.29 20.00 -23.21
N VAL A 35 -9.10 20.57 -24.11
CA VAL A 35 -10.49 20.99 -23.83
C VAL A 35 -11.37 19.78 -23.48
N ALA A 36 -11.28 18.70 -24.27
CA ALA A 36 -12.06 17.48 -24.03
C ALA A 36 -11.72 16.83 -22.68
N VAL A 37 -10.44 16.68 -22.35
CA VAL A 37 -9.98 16.09 -21.08
C VAL A 37 -10.38 16.97 -19.89
N ARG A 38 -10.25 18.29 -19.99
CA ARG A 38 -10.71 19.23 -18.96
C ARG A 38 -12.21 19.12 -18.69
N SER A 39 -13.00 19.01 -19.75
CA SER A 39 -14.45 18.81 -19.62
C SER A 39 -14.79 17.49 -18.94
N ALA A 40 -14.13 16.40 -19.31
CA ALA A 40 -14.37 15.06 -18.77
C ALA A 40 -13.95 14.92 -17.32
N LEU A 41 -12.81 15.48 -16.91
CA LEU A 41 -12.27 15.37 -15.55
C LEU A 41 -12.84 16.40 -14.57
N SER A 42 -13.53 17.41 -15.05
CA SER A 42 -14.08 18.57 -14.35
C SER A 42 -13.04 19.60 -13.85
N SER A 43 -13.42 20.88 -13.88
CA SER A 43 -12.57 21.98 -13.42
C SER A 43 -12.17 21.89 -11.93
N PRO A 44 -13.06 21.54 -10.98
CA PRO A 44 -12.68 21.42 -9.59
C PRO A 44 -11.58 20.38 -9.36
N ARG A 45 -11.58 19.27 -10.13
CA ARG A 45 -10.57 18.23 -10.07
C ARG A 45 -9.21 18.71 -10.50
N LEU A 46 -9.15 19.42 -11.63
CA LEU A 46 -7.91 19.87 -12.23
C LEU A 46 -7.33 21.12 -11.56
N GLN A 47 -8.17 21.96 -10.95
CA GLN A 47 -7.76 23.22 -10.36
C GLN A 47 -6.57 23.09 -9.37
N THR A 48 -6.50 21.99 -8.61
CA THR A 48 -5.39 21.73 -7.66
C THR A 48 -4.06 21.55 -8.40
N PHE A 49 -4.07 20.94 -9.57
CA PHE A 49 -2.90 20.71 -10.40
C PHE A 49 -2.53 21.97 -11.18
N GLU A 50 -3.50 22.66 -11.76
CA GLU A 50 -3.32 23.91 -12.47
C GLU A 50 -2.73 25.02 -11.60
N ARG A 51 -3.19 25.13 -10.34
CA ARG A 51 -2.62 26.08 -9.36
C ARG A 51 -1.20 25.75 -8.91
N ALA A 52 -0.77 24.51 -9.09
CA ALA A 52 0.56 24.06 -8.71
C ALA A 52 1.60 24.21 -9.82
N THR A 53 1.16 24.59 -11.03
CA THR A 53 2.00 24.72 -12.21
C THR A 53 1.94 26.15 -12.75
N VAL A 54 2.99 26.57 -13.48
CA VAL A 54 3.03 27.86 -14.14
C VAL A 54 2.36 27.72 -15.53
N PHE A 55 1.48 28.63 -15.85
CA PHE A 55 0.86 28.68 -17.19
C PHE A 55 1.88 29.16 -18.22
N LEU A 56 2.16 28.35 -19.23
CA LEU A 56 3.19 28.62 -20.26
C LEU A 56 2.57 28.98 -21.65
N GLY A 57 1.28 29.28 -21.70
CA GLY A 57 0.56 29.64 -22.94
C GLY A 57 -0.58 28.67 -23.29
N GLU A 58 -1.37 29.00 -24.34
CA GLU A 58 -2.59 28.26 -24.71
C GLU A 58 -2.33 26.82 -25.21
N GLU A 59 -1.15 26.56 -25.75
CA GLU A 59 -0.75 25.24 -26.29
C GLU A 59 -0.05 24.34 -25.25
N SER A 60 0.04 24.81 -24.00
CA SER A 60 0.67 24.09 -22.92
C SER A 60 -0.34 23.80 -21.81
N SER A 61 -0.36 22.60 -21.30
CA SER A 61 -1.23 22.21 -20.19
C SER A 61 -0.44 21.54 -19.06
N PRO A 62 0.49 22.27 -18.40
CA PRO A 62 1.32 21.70 -17.35
C PRO A 62 0.50 21.14 -16.17
N GLY A 63 -0.70 21.65 -15.95
CA GLY A 63 -1.65 21.09 -14.98
C GLY A 63 -2.14 19.69 -15.35
N LEU A 64 -2.40 19.42 -16.65
CA LEU A 64 -2.77 18.07 -17.12
C LEU A 64 -1.57 17.13 -17.12
N GLU A 65 -0.39 17.60 -17.47
CA GLU A 65 0.85 16.81 -17.38
C GLU A 65 1.14 16.39 -15.95
N LEU A 66 1.00 17.32 -14.99
CA LEU A 66 1.13 17.01 -13.57
C LEU A 66 0.05 16.04 -13.08
N TYR A 67 -1.18 16.16 -13.58
CA TYR A 67 -2.26 15.23 -13.29
C TYR A 67 -1.93 13.83 -13.81
N ALA A 68 -1.47 13.71 -15.04
CA ALA A 68 -1.08 12.46 -15.66
C ALA A 68 0.11 11.82 -14.92
N TRP A 69 1.13 12.61 -14.58
CA TRP A 69 2.24 12.14 -13.75
C TRP A 69 1.77 11.66 -12.38
N ASN A 70 0.88 12.42 -11.71
CA ASN A 70 0.30 12.00 -10.43
C ASN A 70 -0.43 10.65 -10.52
N ALA A 71 -1.14 10.40 -11.62
CA ALA A 71 -1.80 9.12 -11.85
C ALA A 71 -0.77 7.99 -12.08
N ARG A 72 0.27 8.23 -12.90
CA ARG A 72 1.34 7.26 -13.16
C ARG A 72 2.10 6.91 -11.88
N VAL A 73 2.53 7.90 -11.09
CA VAL A 73 3.27 7.65 -9.85
C VAL A 73 2.39 6.96 -8.80
N SER A 74 1.08 7.26 -8.75
CA SER A 74 0.13 6.55 -7.90
C SER A 74 0.04 5.07 -8.28
N ALA A 75 -0.05 4.75 -9.57
CA ALA A 75 -0.07 3.37 -10.05
C ALA A 75 1.27 2.65 -9.77
N ALA A 76 2.39 3.31 -10.01
CA ALA A 76 3.72 2.73 -9.76
C ALA A 76 3.96 2.42 -8.27
N LEU A 77 3.46 3.25 -7.37
CA LEU A 77 3.55 3.03 -5.92
C LEU A 77 2.66 1.89 -5.40
N LEU A 78 1.70 1.39 -6.18
CA LEU A 78 0.83 0.27 -5.73
C LEU A 78 1.62 -1.02 -5.48
N VAL A 79 2.66 -1.32 -6.25
CA VAL A 79 3.47 -2.53 -6.04
C VAL A 79 4.18 -2.49 -4.69
N PRO A 80 5.00 -1.47 -4.35
CA PRO A 80 5.64 -1.40 -3.04
C PRO A 80 4.64 -1.27 -1.89
N LEU A 81 3.51 -0.57 -2.06
CA LEU A 81 2.45 -0.49 -1.07
C LEU A 81 1.84 -1.87 -0.79
N HIS A 82 1.52 -2.63 -1.83
CA HIS A 82 0.95 -3.98 -1.71
C HIS A 82 1.89 -4.91 -0.92
N VAL A 83 3.15 -4.97 -1.32
CA VAL A 83 4.15 -5.84 -0.66
C VAL A 83 4.33 -5.43 0.80
N CYS A 84 4.49 -4.13 1.08
CA CYS A 84 4.65 -3.61 2.42
C CYS A 84 3.43 -3.91 3.31
N GLU A 85 2.20 -3.66 2.82
CA GLU A 85 0.97 -3.91 3.58
C GLU A 85 0.82 -5.40 3.93
N VAL A 86 1.07 -6.31 2.98
CA VAL A 86 1.02 -7.76 3.21
C VAL A 86 2.07 -8.20 4.23
N ILE A 87 3.29 -7.69 4.14
CA ILE A 87 4.38 -8.01 5.08
C ILE A 87 4.04 -7.56 6.50
N VAL A 88 3.53 -6.34 6.68
CA VAL A 88 3.10 -5.83 7.99
C VAL A 88 1.99 -6.70 8.58
N ARG A 89 0.96 -7.03 7.78
CA ARG A 89 -0.13 -7.91 8.20
C ARG A 89 0.37 -9.28 8.65
N ASN A 90 1.25 -9.90 7.87
CA ASN A 90 1.78 -11.22 8.18
C ASN A 90 2.68 -11.18 9.43
N ALA A 91 3.57 -10.18 9.57
CA ALA A 91 4.42 -10.05 10.75
C ALA A 91 3.60 -9.94 12.05
N VAL A 92 2.52 -9.14 12.03
CA VAL A 92 1.62 -9.03 13.18
C VAL A 92 0.84 -10.33 13.39
N SER A 93 0.33 -10.95 12.33
CA SER A 93 -0.41 -12.21 12.42
C SER A 93 0.45 -13.32 13.01
N ASP A 94 1.73 -13.42 12.64
CA ASP A 94 2.67 -14.41 13.19
C ASP A 94 2.88 -14.23 14.72
N VAL A 95 2.88 -12.98 15.21
CA VAL A 95 2.91 -12.70 16.64
C VAL A 95 1.61 -13.11 17.31
N LEU A 96 0.47 -12.74 16.72
CA LEU A 96 -0.85 -13.09 17.26
C LEU A 96 -1.07 -14.62 17.30
N GLU A 97 -0.61 -15.34 16.28
CA GLU A 97 -0.67 -16.79 16.24
C GLU A 97 0.21 -17.43 17.32
N ALA A 98 1.41 -16.92 17.52
CA ALA A 98 2.30 -17.40 18.60
C ALA A 98 1.70 -17.18 20.00
N MET A 99 0.95 -16.10 20.20
CA MET A 99 0.36 -15.73 21.48
C MET A 99 -1.01 -16.35 21.76
N TYR A 100 -1.82 -16.54 20.73
CA TYR A 100 -3.24 -16.89 20.85
C TYR A 100 -3.62 -18.13 20.02
N GLY A 101 -2.66 -18.75 19.34
CA GLY A 101 -2.85 -19.90 18.46
C GLY A 101 -3.37 -19.57 17.07
N PRO A 102 -3.49 -20.58 16.18
CA PRO A 102 -3.83 -20.39 14.77
C PRO A 102 -5.26 -19.85 14.54
N ARG A 103 -6.10 -19.88 15.55
CA ARG A 103 -7.43 -19.28 15.57
C ARG A 103 -7.48 -17.94 16.30
N TRP A 104 -6.36 -17.20 16.36
CA TRP A 104 -6.27 -15.92 17.05
C TRP A 104 -7.40 -14.93 16.77
N PRO A 105 -8.01 -14.84 15.55
CA PRO A 105 -9.11 -13.92 15.31
C PRO A 105 -10.35 -14.21 16.17
N TRP A 106 -10.51 -15.44 16.65
CA TRP A 106 -11.62 -15.85 17.52
C TRP A 106 -11.23 -15.96 19.00
N SER A 107 -9.98 -15.63 19.36
CA SER A 107 -9.53 -15.64 20.74
C SER A 107 -10.23 -14.58 21.57
N ALA A 108 -11.00 -15.00 22.57
CA ALA A 108 -11.64 -14.08 23.52
C ALA A 108 -10.63 -13.24 24.31
N GLY A 109 -9.43 -13.81 24.61
CA GLY A 109 -8.33 -13.09 25.25
C GLY A 109 -7.78 -11.97 24.41
N PHE A 110 -7.58 -12.21 23.10
CA PHE A 110 -7.16 -11.18 22.16
C PHE A 110 -8.24 -10.12 21.99
N GLU A 111 -9.48 -10.52 21.74
CA GLU A 111 -10.60 -9.57 21.54
C GLU A 111 -10.77 -8.62 22.73
N ARG A 112 -10.70 -9.15 23.98
CA ARG A 112 -10.78 -8.31 25.18
C ARG A 112 -9.61 -7.34 25.33
N SER A 113 -8.44 -7.65 24.75
CA SER A 113 -7.27 -6.76 24.76
C SER A 113 -7.42 -5.56 23.82
N LEU A 114 -8.29 -5.65 22.82
CA LEU A 114 -8.54 -4.56 21.87
C LEU A 114 -9.36 -3.45 22.53
N PRO A 115 -9.00 -2.17 22.32
CA PRO A 115 -9.74 -1.06 22.86
C PRO A 115 -11.14 -0.97 22.22
N VAL A 116 -12.10 -0.54 23.02
CA VAL A 116 -13.44 -0.14 22.55
C VAL A 116 -13.41 1.37 22.33
N SER A 117 -13.91 1.82 21.20
CA SER A 117 -14.08 3.24 20.90
C SER A 117 -15.49 3.49 20.40
N ASN A 118 -16.14 4.48 20.96
CA ASN A 118 -17.47 4.94 20.53
C ASN A 118 -17.36 6.05 19.46
N ARG A 119 -16.14 6.55 19.21
CA ARG A 119 -15.87 7.57 18.21
C ARG A 119 -14.71 7.11 17.31
N GLY A 120 -14.91 7.22 15.99
CA GLY A 120 -13.90 6.86 15.00
C GLY A 120 -13.69 5.34 14.86
N TYR A 121 -12.45 4.93 14.63
CA TYR A 121 -12.09 3.54 14.37
C TYR A 121 -12.09 2.68 15.65
N CYS A 122 -12.81 1.56 15.63
CA CYS A 122 -12.87 0.60 16.73
C CYS A 122 -12.30 -0.77 16.28
N PRO A 123 -11.09 -1.18 16.73
CA PRO A 123 -10.46 -2.42 16.29
C PRO A 123 -11.23 -3.68 16.75
N ARG A 124 -11.94 -3.61 17.89
CA ARG A 124 -12.78 -4.74 18.36
C ARG A 124 -13.94 -4.99 17.41
N MET A 125 -14.64 -3.94 16.97
CA MET A 125 -15.73 -4.07 16.00
C MET A 125 -15.20 -4.52 14.63
N ASP A 126 -14.02 -4.05 14.23
CA ASP A 126 -13.42 -4.42 12.95
C ASP A 126 -13.15 -5.93 12.88
N ILE A 127 -12.50 -6.51 13.90
CA ILE A 127 -12.25 -7.96 13.93
C ILE A 127 -13.53 -8.79 14.05
N GLN A 128 -14.51 -8.33 14.83
CA GLN A 128 -15.79 -9.02 14.93
C GLN A 128 -16.50 -9.11 13.58
N LYS A 129 -16.52 -8.01 12.84
CA LYS A 129 -17.10 -7.94 11.50
C LYS A 129 -16.33 -8.79 10.50
N SER A 130 -14.98 -8.69 10.48
CA SER A 130 -14.13 -9.39 9.53
C SER A 130 -14.17 -10.92 9.69
N ARG A 131 -14.43 -11.42 10.91
CA ARG A 131 -14.51 -12.88 11.16
C ARG A 131 -15.92 -13.46 11.05
N GLN A 132 -16.95 -12.65 10.84
CA GLN A 132 -18.36 -13.07 10.91
C GLN A 132 -18.68 -14.28 10.02
N TYR A 133 -18.14 -14.29 8.80
CA TYR A 133 -18.34 -15.37 7.82
C TYR A 133 -17.04 -16.11 7.46
N ALA A 134 -15.93 -15.77 8.12
CA ALA A 134 -14.65 -16.36 7.83
C ALA A 134 -14.46 -17.70 8.54
N THR A 135 -13.87 -18.66 7.84
CA THR A 135 -13.62 -20.01 8.37
C THR A 135 -12.17 -20.22 8.82
N SER A 136 -11.26 -19.31 8.47
CA SER A 136 -9.84 -19.39 8.80
C SER A 136 -9.25 -17.99 9.01
N ALA A 137 -8.14 -17.89 9.76
CA ALA A 137 -7.42 -16.64 9.94
C ALA A 137 -6.98 -16.02 8.62
N GLY A 138 -6.57 -16.85 7.64
CA GLY A 138 -6.20 -16.40 6.31
C GLY A 138 -7.33 -15.68 5.55
N LYS A 139 -8.61 -15.95 5.88
CA LYS A 139 -9.75 -15.21 5.32
C LYS A 139 -10.09 -13.95 6.11
N VAL A 140 -9.70 -13.86 7.38
CA VAL A 140 -9.92 -12.67 8.21
C VAL A 140 -8.85 -11.59 7.93
N ILE A 141 -7.60 -12.00 7.76
CA ILE A 141 -6.46 -11.09 7.58
C ILE A 141 -6.69 -10.04 6.48
N PRO A 142 -7.10 -10.38 5.25
CA PRO A 142 -7.31 -9.39 4.19
C PRO A 142 -8.50 -8.46 4.44
N GLU A 143 -9.51 -8.89 5.21
CA GLU A 143 -10.70 -8.10 5.51
C GLU A 143 -10.46 -7.01 6.57
N LEU A 144 -9.42 -7.19 7.42
CA LEU A 144 -9.05 -6.21 8.42
C LEU A 144 -8.44 -4.97 7.76
N LYS A 145 -8.92 -3.79 8.16
CA LYS A 145 -8.42 -2.51 7.65
C LYS A 145 -6.95 -2.33 8.00
N PHE A 146 -6.20 -1.62 7.16
CA PHE A 146 -4.76 -1.39 7.42
C PHE A 146 -4.51 -0.68 8.76
N VAL A 147 -5.41 0.20 9.18
CA VAL A 147 -5.36 0.84 10.51
C VAL A 147 -5.44 -0.16 11.68
N PHE A 148 -6.07 -1.34 11.50
CA PHE A 148 -6.09 -2.39 12.52
C PHE A 148 -4.66 -2.82 12.88
N TRP A 149 -3.87 -3.13 11.87
CA TRP A 149 -2.49 -3.59 11.99
C TRP A 149 -1.60 -2.51 12.60
N GLN A 150 -1.76 -1.26 12.16
CA GLN A 150 -1.06 -0.12 12.73
C GLN A 150 -1.33 0.05 14.23
N ARG A 151 -2.59 -0.06 14.66
CA ARG A 151 -2.97 0.12 16.07
C ARG A 151 -2.37 -0.91 17.01
N LEU A 152 -1.93 -2.06 16.50
CA LEU A 152 -1.21 -3.06 17.28
C LEU A 152 0.25 -2.67 17.55
N PHE A 153 0.80 -1.67 16.85
CA PHE A 153 2.10 -1.07 17.16
C PHE A 153 2.03 0.10 18.15
N THR A 154 0.98 0.23 18.94
CA THR A 154 0.96 1.19 20.06
C THR A 154 1.66 0.62 21.29
N SER A 155 2.21 1.49 22.18
CA SER A 155 2.91 1.11 23.41
C SER A 155 2.09 0.19 24.36
N ARG A 156 0.76 0.25 24.24
CA ARG A 156 -0.17 -0.64 24.94
C ARG A 156 0.18 -2.12 24.81
N TYR A 157 0.81 -2.50 23.69
CA TYR A 157 1.12 -3.88 23.35
C TYR A 157 2.60 -4.24 23.53
N ASP A 158 3.45 -3.34 24.05
CA ASP A 158 4.88 -3.57 24.19
C ASP A 158 5.17 -4.85 24.97
N LEU A 159 4.77 -4.94 26.23
CA LEU A 159 4.98 -6.12 27.06
C LEU A 159 4.33 -7.39 26.51
N ARG A 160 3.19 -7.26 25.84
CA ARG A 160 2.42 -8.43 25.43
C ARG A 160 2.85 -8.97 24.07
N LEU A 161 3.07 -8.09 23.09
CA LEU A 161 3.34 -8.51 21.71
C LEU A 161 4.80 -8.27 21.31
N TRP A 162 5.38 -7.12 21.69
CA TRP A 162 6.58 -6.66 21.01
C TRP A 162 7.88 -6.98 21.72
N ASP A 163 7.97 -6.92 23.04
CA ASP A 163 9.21 -7.13 23.78
C ASP A 163 9.82 -8.51 23.51
N GLY A 164 8.99 -9.55 23.38
CA GLY A 164 9.45 -10.91 23.10
C GLY A 164 9.44 -11.30 21.61
N HIS A 165 8.78 -10.54 20.73
CA HIS A 165 8.51 -11.03 19.39
C HIS A 165 8.93 -10.10 18.26
N LEU A 166 9.15 -8.80 18.49
CA LEU A 166 9.40 -7.84 17.42
C LEU A 166 10.57 -8.26 16.52
N ARG A 167 11.72 -8.60 17.12
CA ARG A 167 12.89 -9.02 16.35
C ARG A 167 12.76 -10.40 15.73
N ARG A 168 11.93 -11.27 16.30
CA ARG A 168 11.63 -12.57 15.70
C ARG A 168 10.89 -12.43 14.38
N VAL A 169 9.92 -11.52 14.32
CA VAL A 169 9.11 -11.32 13.10
C VAL A 169 9.71 -10.28 12.16
N LEU A 170 10.58 -9.42 12.63
CA LEU A 170 11.32 -8.41 11.86
C LEU A 170 12.82 -8.51 12.17
N PRO A 171 13.50 -9.58 11.71
CA PRO A 171 14.89 -9.88 12.08
C PRO A 171 15.92 -8.90 11.53
N GLY A 172 15.57 -8.08 10.55
CA GLY A 172 16.44 -7.04 9.98
C GLY A 172 16.47 -5.74 10.79
N LEU A 173 15.75 -5.67 11.91
CA LEU A 173 15.81 -4.50 12.80
C LEU A 173 17.13 -4.43 13.54
N ASP A 174 17.62 -3.20 13.78
CA ASP A 174 18.84 -2.96 14.53
C ASP A 174 18.76 -3.53 15.96
N ALA A 175 19.72 -4.39 16.28
CA ALA A 175 19.78 -5.09 17.58
C ALA A 175 20.09 -4.15 18.74
N SER A 176 20.76 -3.03 18.51
CA SER A 176 21.18 -2.06 19.54
C SER A 176 20.06 -1.12 19.97
N THR A 177 19.08 -0.87 19.10
CA THR A 177 17.97 0.07 19.37
C THR A 177 16.91 -0.60 20.28
N PRO A 178 16.46 0.03 21.37
CA PRO A 178 15.41 -0.50 22.23
C PRO A 178 14.12 -0.84 21.49
N VAL A 179 13.45 -1.95 21.88
CA VAL A 179 12.22 -2.45 21.21
C VAL A 179 11.13 -1.38 21.15
N GLY A 180 10.90 -0.64 22.24
CA GLY A 180 9.90 0.44 22.25
C GLY A 180 10.16 1.56 21.23
N GLN A 181 11.43 1.90 20.98
CA GLN A 181 11.80 2.89 19.95
C GLN A 181 11.61 2.32 18.54
N LEU A 182 12.01 1.07 18.30
CA LEU A 182 11.78 0.38 17.04
C LEU A 182 10.28 0.30 16.71
N ARG A 183 9.48 -0.15 17.70
CA ARG A 183 8.03 -0.25 17.58
C ARG A 183 7.39 1.14 17.28
N GLN A 184 7.86 2.21 17.94
CA GLN A 184 7.37 3.56 17.72
C GLN A 184 7.67 4.04 16.28
N ARG A 185 8.90 3.81 15.81
CA ARG A 185 9.27 4.12 14.41
C ARG A 185 8.42 3.37 13.41
N ILE A 186 8.17 2.07 13.64
CA ILE A 186 7.28 1.25 12.78
C ILE A 186 5.86 1.82 12.77
N TYR A 187 5.33 2.22 13.92
CA TYR A 187 4.01 2.86 14.01
C TYR A 187 3.93 4.13 13.14
N GLU A 188 4.94 5.00 13.23
CA GLU A 188 5.01 6.25 12.47
C GLU A 188 5.17 6.00 10.98
N ASP A 189 6.03 5.06 10.59
CA ASP A 189 6.20 4.66 9.19
C ASP A 189 4.88 4.14 8.60
N ILE A 190 4.18 3.26 9.31
CA ILE A 190 2.88 2.73 8.88
C ILE A 190 1.82 3.84 8.81
N GLU A 191 1.79 4.80 9.74
CA GLU A 191 0.87 5.95 9.69
C GLU A 191 1.03 6.75 8.40
N GLN A 192 2.27 7.05 8.03
CA GLN A 192 2.59 7.81 6.83
C GLN A 192 2.24 7.02 5.56
N ILE A 193 2.62 5.74 5.50
CA ILE A 193 2.31 4.83 4.38
C ILE A 193 0.78 4.68 4.22
N ARG A 194 0.05 4.53 5.32
CA ARG A 194 -1.41 4.45 5.32
C ARG A 194 -2.04 5.74 4.79
N GLY A 195 -1.49 6.90 5.17
CA GLY A 195 -1.90 8.19 4.63
C GLY A 195 -1.72 8.26 3.11
N LEU A 196 -0.57 7.86 2.59
CA LEU A 196 -0.32 7.77 1.14
C LEU A 196 -1.29 6.81 0.45
N ARG A 197 -1.40 5.57 0.97
CA ARG A 197 -2.29 4.54 0.42
C ARG A 197 -3.75 5.01 0.32
N ASN A 198 -4.23 5.71 1.35
CA ASN A 198 -5.60 6.25 1.33
C ASN A 198 -5.77 7.33 0.26
N ARG A 199 -4.81 8.24 0.11
CA ARG A 199 -4.85 9.25 -0.96
C ARG A 199 -4.87 8.62 -2.35
N ILE A 200 -4.05 7.60 -2.58
CA ILE A 200 -4.04 6.84 -3.84
C ILE A 200 -5.40 6.18 -4.09
N ALA A 201 -5.95 5.50 -3.08
CA ALA A 201 -7.24 4.81 -3.18
C ALA A 201 -8.43 5.76 -3.43
N HIS A 202 -8.33 7.01 -2.98
CA HIS A 202 -9.33 8.06 -3.22
C HIS A 202 -8.99 8.95 -4.43
N HIS A 203 -7.98 8.58 -5.21
CA HIS A 203 -7.52 9.34 -6.38
C HIS A 203 -7.13 10.79 -6.04
N GLU A 204 -6.67 11.05 -4.83
CA GLU A 204 -6.27 12.37 -4.39
C GLU A 204 -4.87 12.74 -4.89
N PRO A 205 -4.57 14.07 -4.99
CA PRO A 205 -3.23 14.53 -5.35
C PRO A 205 -2.19 14.08 -4.33
N ILE A 206 -1.11 13.44 -4.79
CA ILE A 206 0.04 13.04 -3.97
C ILE A 206 1.32 13.81 -4.29
N PHE A 207 1.31 14.64 -5.34
CA PHE A 207 2.47 15.35 -5.85
C PHE A 207 3.11 16.35 -4.84
N LYS A 208 2.39 16.75 -3.78
CA LYS A 208 2.92 17.64 -2.71
C LYS A 208 3.61 16.87 -1.57
N ARG A 209 3.57 15.55 -1.59
CA ARG A 209 4.20 14.72 -0.57
C ARG A 209 5.67 14.47 -0.91
N ASP A 210 6.46 14.18 0.11
CA ASP A 210 7.77 13.56 -0.08
C ASP A 210 7.58 12.08 -0.38
N LEU A 211 7.40 11.77 -1.67
CA LEU A 211 7.17 10.40 -2.15
C LEU A 211 8.43 9.54 -2.04
N SER A 212 9.62 10.15 -2.03
CA SER A 212 10.89 9.45 -1.82
C SER A 212 11.02 8.96 -0.39
N ASP A 213 10.61 9.78 0.59
CA ASP A 213 10.55 9.37 1.99
C ASP A 213 9.45 8.32 2.23
N ASP A 214 8.26 8.50 1.62
CA ASP A 214 7.20 7.48 1.65
C ASP A 214 7.71 6.13 1.11
N PHE A 215 8.41 6.12 -0.03
CA PHE A 215 8.99 4.92 -0.62
C PHE A 215 10.08 4.30 0.28
N SER A 216 10.96 5.13 0.84
CA SER A 216 12.03 4.69 1.75
C SER A 216 11.48 4.01 3.00
N LYS A 217 10.34 4.48 3.54
CA LYS A 217 9.66 3.86 4.68
C LYS A 217 9.09 2.48 4.32
N MET A 218 8.48 2.34 3.14
CA MET A 218 8.03 1.03 2.65
C MET A 218 9.19 0.04 2.51
N MET A 219 10.30 0.49 1.91
CA MET A 219 11.51 -0.31 1.75
C MET A 219 12.05 -0.79 3.10
N ARG A 220 12.15 0.10 4.07
CA ARG A 220 12.65 -0.17 5.43
C ARG A 220 11.83 -1.25 6.15
N LEU A 221 10.49 -1.20 6.04
CA LEU A 221 9.60 -2.20 6.63
C LEU A 221 9.72 -3.56 5.94
N VAL A 222 9.82 -3.57 4.62
CA VAL A 222 10.02 -4.82 3.86
C VAL A 222 11.38 -5.43 4.18
N GLU A 223 12.44 -4.63 4.23
CA GLU A 223 13.80 -5.06 4.54
C GLU A 223 13.92 -5.60 5.97
N ALA A 224 13.26 -4.94 6.93
CA ALA A 224 13.20 -5.42 8.31
C ALA A 224 12.64 -6.84 8.41
N ARG A 225 11.73 -7.22 7.52
CA ARG A 225 11.19 -8.58 7.44
C ARG A 225 12.10 -9.53 6.67
N CYS A 226 12.55 -9.13 5.46
CA CYS A 226 13.29 -10.03 4.57
C CYS A 226 14.01 -9.25 3.46
N LYS A 227 15.34 -9.23 3.48
CA LYS A 227 16.18 -8.61 2.45
C LYS A 227 15.97 -9.21 1.06
N VAL A 228 15.71 -10.52 0.97
CA VAL A 228 15.46 -11.18 -0.32
C VAL A 228 14.16 -10.70 -0.94
N THR A 229 13.11 -10.53 -0.11
CA THR A 229 11.83 -9.97 -0.57
C THR A 229 11.97 -8.52 -1.00
N THR A 230 12.81 -7.74 -0.32
CA THR A 230 13.14 -6.36 -0.73
C THR A 230 13.78 -6.33 -2.12
N ALA A 231 14.79 -7.15 -2.35
CA ALA A 231 15.45 -7.26 -3.65
C ALA A 231 14.47 -7.73 -4.76
N TRP A 232 13.56 -8.66 -4.43
CA TRP A 232 12.52 -9.08 -5.36
C TRP A 232 11.53 -7.94 -5.67
N MET A 233 11.05 -7.22 -4.67
CA MET A 233 10.17 -6.07 -4.84
C MET A 233 10.81 -4.99 -5.71
N MET A 234 12.10 -4.69 -5.49
CA MET A 234 12.85 -3.70 -6.28
C MET A 234 12.93 -4.04 -7.77
N ARG A 235 13.01 -5.32 -8.12
CA ARG A 235 13.00 -5.76 -9.52
C ARG A 235 11.63 -5.72 -10.20
N ASN A 236 10.54 -5.63 -9.41
CA ASN A 236 9.16 -5.73 -9.90
C ASN A 236 8.38 -4.42 -9.73
N GLN A 237 9.03 -3.33 -9.34
CA GLN A 237 8.43 -2.01 -9.18
C GLN A 237 9.01 -1.01 -10.18
N THR A 238 8.24 0.00 -10.53
CA THR A 238 8.64 1.10 -11.43
C THR A 238 8.56 2.47 -10.76
N ALA A 239 8.28 2.49 -9.45
CA ALA A 239 8.09 3.75 -8.72
C ALA A 239 9.34 4.63 -8.74
N THR A 240 10.54 4.04 -8.67
CA THR A 240 11.81 4.79 -8.71
C THR A 240 12.05 5.48 -10.04
N GLU A 241 11.64 4.86 -11.15
CA GLU A 241 11.72 5.45 -12.50
C GLU A 241 10.78 6.64 -12.61
N VAL A 242 9.50 6.45 -12.25
CA VAL A 242 8.49 7.50 -12.35
C VAL A 242 8.74 8.66 -11.38
N LEU A 243 9.30 8.38 -10.19
CA LEU A 243 9.74 9.43 -9.26
C LEU A 243 10.89 10.25 -9.83
N GLY A 244 11.80 9.63 -10.57
CA GLY A 244 12.92 10.30 -11.23
C GLY A 244 12.48 11.27 -12.34
N GLU A 245 11.36 11.01 -13.01
CA GLU A 245 10.83 11.88 -14.07
C GLU A 245 10.54 13.31 -13.56
N ARG A 246 10.20 13.47 -12.26
CA ARG A 246 9.85 14.78 -11.70
C ARG A 246 11.00 15.78 -11.67
N GLY A 247 12.24 15.31 -11.67
CA GLY A 247 13.42 16.17 -11.76
C GLY A 247 13.57 16.91 -13.09
N TYR A 248 12.75 16.56 -14.09
CA TYR A 248 12.77 17.13 -15.44
C TYR A 248 11.49 17.93 -15.78
N MET A 249 10.53 18.07 -14.85
CA MET A 249 9.34 18.92 -14.95
C MET A 249 9.53 20.20 -14.12
#